data_fa4de6c954f44854572aced5eee8b3b5
#
_entry.id   fa4de6c954f44854572aced5eee8b3b5
#
_cell.length_a   1.000
_cell.length_b   1.000
_cell.length_c   1.000
_cell.angle_alpha   90.00
_cell.angle_beta   90.00
_cell.angle_gamma   90.00
#
_symmetry.space_group_name_H-M   'P 1'
#
loop_
_entity.id
_entity.type
_entity.pdbx_description
1 polymer ?
#
loop_
_entity_poly.entity_id
_entity_poly.type
_entity_poly.pdbx_seq_one_letter_code
_entity_poly.pdbx_strand_id
1 'polypeptide(L)'
;MYTIIACIGKNNELGLNNKLIWHIKEDLEFFKLVTYNHYVLMGRNTLLSLPKKLEGRKYLVISKTLETTEDYRVFKSIDELLRTDFASENIYVIGGAKIYEEMMPYTDRMILTIVDDSHVADKYFPIINNEEFISDVIGEYHSDDLTYKRKIYTRKKED
;
A
#
# COMPACT_ATOMS: atom_id res chain seq x y z
N MET A 1 3.44 -7.94 -11.39
CA MET A 1 2.74 -6.63 -11.34
C MET A 1 2.73 -6.13 -9.91
N TYR A 2 3.14 -4.89 -9.72
CA TYR A 2 3.11 -4.24 -8.40
C TYR A 2 1.94 -3.27 -8.32
N THR A 3 1.08 -3.48 -7.34
CA THR A 3 -0.08 -2.62 -7.08
C THR A 3 0.04 -2.02 -5.69
N ILE A 4 0.13 -0.70 -5.61
CA ILE A 4 0.06 0.00 -4.32
C ILE A 4 -1.39 0.02 -3.86
N ILE A 5 -1.62 -0.26 -2.58
CA ILE A 5 -2.93 -0.08 -1.95
C ILE A 5 -2.72 0.72 -0.66
N ALA A 6 -3.48 1.81 -0.50
CA ALA A 6 -3.32 2.71 0.63
C ALA A 6 -4.60 3.48 0.94
N CYS A 7 -4.69 3.94 2.18
CA CYS A 7 -5.73 4.87 2.64
C CYS A 7 -5.03 6.17 3.05
N ILE A 8 -5.38 7.27 2.40
CA ILE A 8 -4.76 8.58 2.61
C ILE A 8 -5.81 9.67 2.83
N GLY A 9 -5.39 10.76 3.46
CA GLY A 9 -6.22 11.97 3.56
C GLY A 9 -6.14 12.82 2.30
N LYS A 10 -6.89 13.90 2.29
CA LYS A 10 -6.95 14.82 1.12
C LYS A 10 -5.63 15.53 0.84
N ASN A 11 -4.72 15.57 1.81
CA ASN A 11 -3.37 16.14 1.67
C ASN A 11 -2.29 15.06 1.74
N ASN A 12 -2.61 13.83 1.33
CA ASN A 12 -1.72 12.68 1.31
C ASN A 12 -1.26 12.18 2.69
N GLU A 13 -1.95 12.54 3.75
CA GLU A 13 -1.62 12.04 5.09
C GLU A 13 -1.78 10.52 5.16
N LEU A 14 -0.76 9.83 5.67
CA LEU A 14 -0.77 8.38 5.82
C LEU A 14 -0.88 7.93 7.27
N GLY A 15 -0.05 8.48 8.12
CA GLY A 15 0.07 7.98 9.48
C GLY A 15 0.61 9.00 10.47
N LEU A 16 0.46 8.66 11.74
CA LEU A 16 0.95 9.43 12.87
C LEU A 16 1.38 8.46 13.96
N ASN A 17 2.59 8.62 14.48
CA ASN A 17 3.14 7.79 15.56
C ASN A 17 3.06 6.27 15.27
N ASN A 18 3.42 5.88 14.04
CA ASN A 18 3.40 4.50 13.54
C ASN A 18 2.01 3.87 13.51
N LYS A 19 0.96 4.68 13.45
CA LYS A 19 -0.43 4.21 13.38
C LYS A 19 -1.13 4.83 12.18
N LEU A 20 -2.13 4.13 11.65
CA LEU A 20 -3.04 4.69 10.67
C LEU A 20 -3.85 5.82 11.31
N ILE A 21 -4.18 6.85 10.53
CA ILE A 21 -4.98 7.98 11.01
C ILE A 21 -6.47 7.62 11.00
N TRP A 22 -6.95 7.02 9.90
CA TRP A 22 -8.34 6.65 9.75
C TRP A 22 -8.52 5.14 9.83
N HIS A 23 -9.53 4.71 10.60
CA HIS A 23 -9.88 3.30 10.78
C HIS A 23 -11.29 3.09 10.25
N ILE A 24 -11.40 2.79 8.95
CA ILE A 24 -12.66 2.60 8.26
C ILE A 24 -12.86 1.10 8.05
N LYS A 25 -13.83 0.52 8.74
CA LYS A 25 -14.08 -0.93 8.74
C LYS A 25 -14.30 -1.47 7.33
N GLU A 26 -15.13 -0.80 6.54
CA GLU A 26 -15.46 -1.22 5.19
C GLU A 26 -14.25 -1.17 4.26
N ASP A 27 -13.35 -0.21 4.47
CA ASP A 27 -12.12 -0.12 3.71
C ASP A 27 -11.15 -1.23 4.08
N LEU A 28 -11.08 -1.60 5.35
CA LEU A 28 -10.28 -2.73 5.79
C LEU A 28 -10.80 -4.05 5.20
N GLU A 29 -12.11 -4.23 5.14
CA GLU A 29 -12.73 -5.39 4.50
C GLU A 29 -12.41 -5.45 3.01
N PHE A 30 -12.45 -4.31 2.33
CA PHE A 30 -12.04 -4.20 0.93
C PHE A 30 -10.58 -4.59 0.74
N PHE A 31 -9.69 -4.09 1.59
CA PHE A 31 -8.27 -4.43 1.57
C PHE A 31 -8.06 -5.94 1.72
N LYS A 32 -8.75 -6.55 2.68
CA LYS A 32 -8.65 -7.99 2.91
C LYS A 32 -9.13 -8.80 1.72
N LEU A 33 -10.22 -8.37 1.09
CA LEU A 33 -10.78 -9.04 -0.09
C LEU A 33 -9.83 -8.96 -1.29
N VAL A 34 -9.31 -7.78 -1.57
CA VAL A 34 -8.44 -7.55 -2.74
C VAL A 34 -7.11 -8.28 -2.62
N THR A 35 -6.54 -8.32 -1.41
CA THR A 35 -5.21 -8.93 -1.19
C THR A 35 -5.25 -10.43 -0.92
N TYR A 36 -6.43 -11.01 -0.77
CA TYR A 36 -6.56 -12.44 -0.47
C TYR A 36 -5.90 -13.30 -1.56
N ASN A 37 -5.12 -14.30 -1.14
CA ASN A 37 -4.34 -15.20 -2.00
C ASN A 37 -3.22 -14.52 -2.81
N HIS A 38 -2.82 -13.32 -2.42
CA HIS A 38 -1.73 -12.60 -3.08
C HIS A 38 -0.56 -12.34 -2.14
N TYR A 39 0.58 -11.98 -2.73
CA TYR A 39 1.72 -11.47 -1.97
C TYR A 39 1.42 -10.06 -1.50
N VAL A 40 1.84 -9.74 -0.28
CA VAL A 40 1.81 -8.38 0.26
C VAL A 40 3.23 -7.97 0.63
N LEU A 41 3.66 -6.82 0.11
CA LEU A 41 5.00 -6.27 0.32
C LEU A 41 4.93 -5.12 1.30
N MET A 42 5.79 -5.14 2.30
CA MET A 42 5.80 -4.14 3.36
C MET A 42 7.20 -3.89 3.90
N GLY A 43 7.36 -2.79 4.61
CA GLY A 43 8.55 -2.54 5.40
C GLY A 43 8.44 -3.17 6.78
N ARG A 44 9.56 -3.17 7.52
CA ARG A 44 9.65 -3.74 8.86
C ARG A 44 8.62 -3.15 9.84
N ASN A 45 8.49 -1.82 9.86
CA ASN A 45 7.58 -1.16 10.80
C ASN A 45 6.12 -1.52 10.56
N THR A 46 5.73 -1.67 9.29
CA THR A 46 4.38 -2.13 8.93
C THR A 46 4.15 -3.55 9.43
N LEU A 47 5.11 -4.45 9.22
CA LEU A 47 5.01 -5.82 9.73
C LEU A 47 4.80 -5.84 11.24
N LEU A 48 5.60 -5.06 11.98
CA LEU A 48 5.55 -5.03 13.45
C LEU A 48 4.27 -4.36 13.98
N SER A 49 3.60 -3.53 13.17
CA SER A 49 2.37 -2.85 13.56
C SER A 49 1.11 -3.68 13.30
N LEU A 50 1.20 -4.75 12.52
CA LEU A 50 0.05 -5.62 12.26
C LEU A 50 -0.34 -6.35 13.55
N PRO A 51 -1.61 -6.24 13.99
CA PRO A 51 -2.04 -6.85 15.27
C PRO A 51 -2.01 -8.37 15.23
N LYS A 52 -2.13 -8.96 14.05
CA LYS A 52 -2.01 -10.40 13.82
C LYS A 52 -1.77 -10.66 12.34
N LYS A 53 -1.25 -11.85 12.04
CA LYS A 53 -1.05 -12.28 10.67
C LYS A 53 -2.36 -12.33 9.89
N LEU A 54 -2.36 -11.75 8.70
CA LEU A 54 -3.48 -11.84 7.77
C LEU A 54 -3.42 -13.20 7.06
N GLU A 55 -4.41 -14.05 7.33
CA GLU A 55 -4.47 -15.37 6.71
C GLU A 55 -4.70 -15.27 5.20
N GLY A 56 -4.15 -16.21 4.45
CA GLY A 56 -4.31 -16.28 3.01
C GLY A 56 -3.43 -15.33 2.21
N ARG A 57 -2.45 -14.67 2.85
CA ARG A 57 -1.48 -13.81 2.17
C ARG A 57 -0.08 -14.32 2.44
N LYS A 58 0.80 -14.11 1.47
CA LYS A 58 2.22 -14.40 1.60
C LYS A 58 2.96 -13.09 1.80
N TYR A 59 3.73 -12.99 2.87
CA TYR A 59 4.39 -11.75 3.27
C TYR A 59 5.79 -11.65 2.67
N LEU A 60 6.05 -10.51 2.00
CA LEU A 60 7.38 -10.09 1.57
C LEU A 60 7.73 -8.84 2.37
N VAL A 61 8.91 -8.83 2.98
CA VAL A 61 9.32 -7.74 3.87
C VAL A 61 10.66 -7.18 3.44
N ILE A 62 10.75 -5.86 3.34
CA ILE A 62 12.02 -5.16 3.10
C ILE A 62 12.58 -4.76 4.45
N SER A 63 13.72 -5.32 4.82
CA SER A 63 14.37 -5.02 6.10
C SER A 63 15.85 -5.39 6.05
N LYS A 64 16.69 -4.54 6.63
CA LYS A 64 18.11 -4.81 6.80
C LYS A 64 18.43 -5.63 8.04
N THR A 65 17.48 -5.74 8.97
CA THR A 65 17.71 -6.34 10.29
C THR A 65 16.96 -7.63 10.55
N LEU A 66 15.81 -7.83 9.90
CA LEU A 66 15.02 -9.05 10.07
C LEU A 66 15.57 -10.19 9.21
N GLU A 67 15.30 -11.42 9.66
CA GLU A 67 15.63 -12.64 8.93
C GLU A 67 14.35 -13.32 8.43
N THR A 68 14.44 -14.04 7.33
CA THR A 68 13.33 -14.82 6.79
C THR A 68 12.87 -15.87 7.80
N THR A 69 11.56 -16.02 7.93
CA THR A 69 10.92 -17.03 8.79
C THR A 69 9.90 -17.84 7.97
N GLU A 70 9.20 -18.76 8.63
CA GLU A 70 8.08 -19.48 7.99
C GLU A 70 6.93 -18.56 7.62
N ASP A 71 6.80 -17.40 8.32
CA ASP A 71 5.69 -16.48 8.15
C ASP A 71 5.94 -15.40 7.09
N TYR A 72 7.22 -15.06 6.83
CA TYR A 72 7.55 -14.03 5.87
C TYR A 72 8.94 -14.20 5.28
N ARG A 73 9.11 -13.77 4.03
CA ARG A 73 10.39 -13.72 3.34
C ARG A 73 10.94 -12.30 3.36
N VAL A 74 12.22 -12.17 3.76
CA VAL A 74 12.89 -10.88 3.89
C VAL A 74 13.84 -10.65 2.72
N PHE A 75 13.79 -9.42 2.19
CA PHE A 75 14.77 -8.89 1.24
C PHE A 75 15.44 -7.68 1.90
N LYS A 76 16.74 -7.57 1.72
CA LYS A 76 17.52 -6.49 2.35
C LYS A 76 17.29 -5.13 1.67
N SER A 77 16.79 -5.14 0.43
CA SER A 77 16.50 -3.94 -0.35
C SER A 77 15.44 -4.22 -1.41
N ILE A 78 14.87 -3.17 -1.97
CA ILE A 78 13.98 -3.27 -3.12
C ILE A 78 14.71 -3.89 -4.32
N ASP A 79 15.98 -3.50 -4.55
CA ASP A 79 16.77 -4.05 -5.64
C ASP A 79 16.89 -5.58 -5.56
N GLU A 80 17.07 -6.11 -4.36
CA GLU A 80 17.14 -7.56 -4.14
C GLU A 80 15.82 -8.24 -4.54
N LEU A 81 14.69 -7.64 -4.16
CA LEU A 81 13.36 -8.14 -4.56
C LEU A 81 13.20 -8.12 -6.09
N LEU A 82 13.60 -7.03 -6.73
CA LEU A 82 13.42 -6.85 -8.18
C LEU A 82 14.25 -7.83 -9.02
N ARG A 83 15.27 -8.42 -8.44
CA ARG A 83 16.10 -9.45 -9.11
C ARG A 83 15.50 -10.84 -9.05
N THR A 84 14.36 -11.00 -8.37
CA THR A 84 13.69 -12.30 -8.23
C THR A 84 12.61 -12.48 -9.29
N ASP A 85 12.08 -13.71 -9.39
CA ASP A 85 10.98 -14.04 -10.31
C ASP A 85 9.62 -13.58 -9.83
N PHE A 86 9.53 -12.86 -8.71
CA PHE A 86 8.26 -12.35 -8.17
C PHE A 86 7.58 -11.33 -9.09
N ALA A 87 8.30 -10.75 -10.06
CA ALA A 87 7.70 -9.81 -11.02
C ALA A 87 6.56 -10.43 -11.85
N SER A 88 6.51 -11.76 -11.98
CA SER A 88 5.43 -12.46 -12.65
C SER A 88 4.18 -12.62 -11.79
N GLU A 89 4.28 -12.34 -10.49
CA GLU A 89 3.17 -12.44 -9.54
C GLU A 89 2.47 -11.08 -9.38
N ASN A 90 1.25 -11.11 -8.83
CA ASN A 90 0.57 -9.90 -8.39
C ASN A 90 0.96 -9.62 -6.95
N ILE A 91 1.68 -8.54 -6.74
CA ILE A 91 2.17 -8.14 -5.42
C ILE A 91 1.50 -6.82 -5.02
N TYR A 92 0.87 -6.81 -3.86
CA TYR A 92 0.27 -5.61 -3.28
C TYR A 92 1.25 -4.95 -2.32
N VAL A 93 1.58 -3.70 -2.59
CA VAL A 93 2.48 -2.90 -1.74
C VAL A 93 1.64 -2.18 -0.70
N ILE A 94 1.83 -2.52 0.57
CA ILE A 94 0.94 -2.08 1.65
C ILE A 94 1.56 -1.10 2.64
N GLY A 95 2.79 -0.66 2.40
CA GLY A 95 3.38 0.42 3.16
C GLY A 95 4.69 0.06 3.88
N GLY A 96 5.22 0.95 4.62
CA GLY A 96 4.79 2.34 4.84
C GLY A 96 5.27 3.35 3.82
N ALA A 97 5.35 4.60 4.26
CA ALA A 97 5.66 5.73 3.38
C ALA A 97 6.94 5.53 2.55
N LYS A 98 8.00 5.08 3.20
CA LYS A 98 9.28 4.83 2.51
C LYS A 98 9.17 3.76 1.43
N ILE A 99 8.44 2.68 1.72
CA ILE A 99 8.24 1.59 0.77
C ILE A 99 7.38 2.07 -0.42
N TYR A 100 6.34 2.86 -0.16
CA TYR A 100 5.56 3.46 -1.25
C TYR A 100 6.42 4.33 -2.15
N GLU A 101 7.29 5.17 -1.55
CA GLU A 101 8.19 6.03 -2.29
C GLU A 101 9.19 5.23 -3.14
N GLU A 102 9.84 4.22 -2.55
CA GLU A 102 10.83 3.41 -3.25
C GLU A 102 10.20 2.54 -4.34
N MET A 103 8.95 2.09 -4.16
CA MET A 103 8.25 1.25 -5.12
C MET A 103 7.53 2.02 -6.22
N MET A 104 7.35 3.34 -6.07
CA MET A 104 6.59 4.14 -7.03
C MET A 104 7.10 3.98 -8.48
N PRO A 105 8.42 4.00 -8.77
CA PRO A 105 8.91 3.82 -10.14
C PRO A 105 8.56 2.46 -10.77
N TYR A 106 8.28 1.45 -9.96
CA TYR A 106 8.01 0.07 -10.41
C TYR A 106 6.53 -0.30 -10.31
N THR A 107 5.70 0.65 -9.88
CA THR A 107 4.29 0.41 -9.64
C THR A 107 3.51 0.50 -10.94
N ASP A 108 2.73 -0.54 -11.22
CA ASP A 108 1.87 -0.60 -12.40
C ASP A 108 0.52 0.03 -12.14
N ARG A 109 0.03 -0.11 -10.91
CA ARG A 109 -1.32 0.33 -10.54
C ARG A 109 -1.35 0.74 -9.07
N MET A 110 -2.25 1.67 -8.76
CA MET A 110 -2.51 2.06 -7.37
C MET A 110 -4.01 2.03 -7.11
N ILE A 111 -4.40 1.51 -5.95
CA ILE A 111 -5.77 1.55 -5.46
C ILE A 111 -5.74 2.41 -4.20
N LEU A 112 -6.26 3.62 -4.29
CA LEU A 112 -6.20 4.58 -3.19
C LEU A 112 -7.59 4.88 -2.66
N THR A 113 -7.75 4.72 -1.34
CA THR A 113 -8.88 5.26 -0.59
C THR A 113 -8.47 6.64 -0.14
N ILE A 114 -9.22 7.65 -0.58
CA ILE A 114 -8.92 9.06 -0.29
C ILE A 114 -10.04 9.60 0.60
N VAL A 115 -9.71 9.84 1.86
CA VAL A 115 -10.65 10.36 2.85
C VAL A 115 -10.74 11.86 2.69
N ASP A 116 -11.98 12.39 2.62
CA ASP A 116 -12.23 13.82 2.53
C ASP A 116 -12.09 14.47 3.91
N ASP A 117 -10.89 14.41 4.42
CA ASP A 117 -10.51 14.92 5.73
C ASP A 117 -9.03 15.22 5.73
N SER A 118 -8.60 16.08 6.65
CA SER A 118 -7.19 16.33 6.89
C SER A 118 -6.90 16.15 8.37
N HIS A 119 -5.66 15.75 8.67
CA HIS A 119 -5.25 15.45 10.04
C HIS A 119 -3.76 15.71 10.19
N VAL A 120 -3.33 15.98 11.41
CA VAL A 120 -1.90 16.03 11.72
C VAL A 120 -1.30 14.66 11.39
N ALA A 121 -0.18 14.66 10.69
CA ALA A 121 0.49 13.44 10.25
C ALA A 121 2.02 13.63 10.30
N ASP A 122 2.74 12.54 10.48
CA ASP A 122 4.21 12.53 10.37
C ASP A 122 4.68 11.66 9.21
N LYS A 123 3.78 10.97 8.52
CA LYS A 123 4.06 10.20 7.33
C LYS A 123 3.04 10.56 6.24
N TYR A 124 3.55 10.72 5.02
CA TYR A 124 2.76 11.13 3.87
C TYR A 124 2.98 10.18 2.70
N PHE A 125 1.93 9.97 1.93
CA PHE A 125 2.01 9.24 0.67
C PHE A 125 2.78 10.10 -0.36
N PRO A 126 3.61 9.48 -1.22
CA PRO A 126 4.33 10.23 -2.25
C PRO A 126 3.41 11.01 -3.17
N ILE A 127 3.90 12.14 -3.67
CA ILE A 127 3.16 12.91 -4.68
C ILE A 127 3.08 12.10 -5.97
N ILE A 128 1.86 11.96 -6.49
CA ILE A 128 1.61 11.19 -7.71
C ILE A 128 1.80 12.11 -8.92
N ASN A 129 2.63 11.66 -9.87
CA ASN A 129 2.79 12.36 -11.14
C ASN A 129 1.65 11.99 -12.08
N ASN A 130 0.69 12.90 -12.29
CA ASN A 130 -0.47 12.69 -13.13
C ASN A 130 -0.13 12.55 -14.62
N GLU A 131 1.09 12.87 -15.02
CA GLU A 131 1.56 12.60 -16.39
C GLU A 131 1.90 11.14 -16.60
N GLU A 132 2.21 10.41 -15.51
CA GLU A 132 2.57 9.00 -15.57
C GLU A 132 1.39 8.05 -15.37
N PHE A 133 0.29 8.53 -14.78
CA PHE A 133 -0.86 7.70 -14.43
C PHE A 133 -2.17 8.27 -14.94
N ILE A 134 -3.08 7.36 -15.33
CA ILE A 134 -4.49 7.68 -15.59
C ILE A 134 -5.26 7.27 -14.33
N SER A 135 -6.20 8.12 -13.88
CA SER A 135 -6.98 7.82 -12.68
C SER A 135 -8.48 7.80 -12.97
N ASP A 136 -9.17 6.87 -12.29
CA ASP A 136 -10.61 6.73 -12.35
C ASP A 136 -11.18 6.60 -10.93
N VAL A 137 -12.24 7.34 -10.64
CA VAL A 137 -13.00 7.17 -9.40
C VAL A 137 -13.92 5.96 -9.58
N ILE A 138 -13.75 4.94 -8.73
CA ILE A 138 -14.55 3.72 -8.81
C ILE A 138 -15.66 3.67 -7.78
N GLY A 139 -15.71 4.60 -6.85
CA GLY A 139 -16.78 4.69 -5.86
C GLY A 139 -16.61 5.85 -4.91
N GLU A 140 -17.73 6.29 -4.35
CA GLU A 140 -17.78 7.27 -3.27
C GLU A 140 -18.61 6.69 -2.13
N TYR A 141 -18.15 6.86 -0.90
CA TYR A 141 -18.68 6.16 0.26
C TYR A 141 -18.79 7.08 1.46
N HIS A 142 -19.66 6.70 2.38
CA HIS A 142 -19.82 7.36 3.68
C HIS A 142 -19.67 6.31 4.78
N SER A 143 -18.92 6.64 5.82
CA SER A 143 -18.78 5.81 7.01
C SER A 143 -18.70 6.72 8.22
N ASP A 144 -19.67 6.64 9.12
CA ASP A 144 -19.85 7.58 10.22
C ASP A 144 -19.88 9.03 9.71
N ASP A 145 -18.99 9.91 10.21
CA ASP A 145 -18.88 11.31 9.76
C ASP A 145 -17.90 11.49 8.62
N LEU A 146 -17.33 10.40 8.10
CA LEU A 146 -16.32 10.47 7.04
C LEU A 146 -16.92 10.18 5.68
N THR A 147 -16.49 10.96 4.70
CA THR A 147 -16.74 10.71 3.29
C THR A 147 -15.40 10.31 2.66
N TYR A 148 -15.40 9.28 1.86
CA TYR A 148 -14.19 8.88 1.16
C TYR A 148 -14.53 8.38 -0.24
N LYS A 149 -13.55 8.47 -1.12
CA LYS A 149 -13.66 7.92 -2.48
C LYS A 149 -12.54 6.91 -2.69
N ARG A 150 -12.76 5.99 -3.62
CA ARG A 150 -11.73 5.05 -4.04
C ARG A 150 -11.38 5.33 -5.49
N LYS A 151 -10.08 5.47 -5.74
CA LYS A 151 -9.55 5.72 -7.08
C LYS A 151 -8.59 4.62 -7.48
N ILE A 152 -8.64 4.25 -8.76
CA ILE A 152 -7.62 3.40 -9.35
C ILE A 152 -6.76 4.27 -10.25
N TYR A 153 -5.44 4.19 -10.05
CA TYR A 153 -4.44 4.80 -10.92
C TYR A 153 -3.78 3.70 -11.72
N THR A 154 -3.70 3.88 -13.02
CA THR A 154 -3.06 2.92 -13.93
C THR A 154 -1.92 3.63 -14.63
N ARG A 155 -0.72 3.03 -14.61
CA ARG A 155 0.44 3.61 -15.30
C ARG A 155 0.16 3.66 -16.80
N LYS A 156 0.41 4.82 -17.40
CA LYS A 156 0.31 4.99 -18.85
C LYS A 156 1.36 4.12 -19.54
N LYS A 157 0.97 3.51 -20.65
CA LYS A 157 1.91 2.76 -21.49
C LYS A 157 2.77 3.74 -22.26
N GLU A 158 4.05 3.41 -22.38
CA GLU A 158 4.94 4.13 -23.27
C GLU A 158 4.58 3.77 -24.72
N ASP A 159 4.53 4.79 -25.55
CA ASP A 159 4.31 4.62 -26.99
C ASP A 159 5.60 4.18 -27.69
#